data_6b74b1140bce4fc3914e92a62a44b1a0
#
_entry.id   6b74b1140bce4fc3914e92a62a44b1a0
#
_cell.length_a   1.000
_cell.length_b   1.000
_cell.length_c   1.000
_cell.angle_alpha   90.00
_cell.angle_beta   90.00
_cell.angle_gamma   90.00
#
_symmetry.space_group_name_H-M   'P 1'
#
loop_
_entity.id
_entity.type
_entity.pdbx_description
1 polymer ?
#
loop_
_entity_poly.entity_id
_entity_poly.type
_entity_poly.pdbx_seq_one_letter_code
_entity_poly.pdbx_strand_id
1 'polypeptide(L)'
;MIHIEKVMNKHELQTFIAFPSSLYQDDLNWIPPLFVERNEHLSAKNPGTEHIIWQAWVAKKAGRVVGRITAQIDTLHRERYGEETGHFGMIDAIDDFDVFAALFAAAEAWLESQGARNITGPFSLNINQESGLLIEGFDTPPCAMMPHGKPWYAAHIEQ
;
A
#
# COMPACT_ATOMS: atom_id res chain seq x y z
N MET A 1 15.29 4.71 -15.37
CA MET A 1 15.68 3.81 -14.25
C MET A 1 14.72 4.08 -13.10
N ILE A 2 14.16 3.04 -12.48
CA ILE A 2 13.27 3.12 -11.32
C ILE A 2 14.13 2.95 -10.06
N HIS A 3 13.91 3.81 -9.07
CA HIS A 3 14.55 3.75 -7.77
C HIS A 3 13.50 3.52 -6.69
N ILE A 4 13.71 2.51 -5.86
CA ILE A 4 12.85 2.22 -4.71
C ILE A 4 13.50 2.84 -3.47
N GLU A 5 12.75 3.68 -2.79
CA GLU A 5 13.17 4.34 -1.56
C GLU A 5 12.30 3.88 -0.39
N LYS A 6 12.95 3.43 0.66
CA LYS A 6 12.31 3.04 1.92
C LYS A 6 11.87 4.29 2.68
N VAL A 7 10.66 4.30 3.20
CA VAL A 7 10.16 5.38 4.05
C VAL A 7 10.72 5.21 5.46
N MET A 8 11.57 6.14 5.89
CA MET A 8 12.32 6.06 7.15
C MET A 8 12.06 7.22 8.11
N ASN A 9 11.45 8.30 7.63
CA ASN A 9 11.23 9.48 8.42
C ASN A 9 9.90 10.17 8.08
N LYS A 10 9.54 11.18 8.88
CA LYS A 10 8.27 11.89 8.75
C LYS A 10 8.09 12.59 7.39
N HIS A 11 9.15 13.15 6.83
CA HIS A 11 9.07 13.83 5.53
C HIS A 11 8.79 12.84 4.40
N GLU A 12 9.45 11.70 4.40
CA GLU A 12 9.23 10.62 3.44
C GLU A 12 7.83 10.02 3.60
N LEU A 13 7.34 9.88 4.85
CA LEU A 13 5.98 9.45 5.13
C LEU A 13 4.94 10.44 4.56
N GLN A 14 5.17 11.75 4.66
CA GLN A 14 4.31 12.75 4.03
C GLN A 14 4.28 12.60 2.51
N THR A 15 5.43 12.34 1.89
CA THR A 15 5.52 12.07 0.45
C THR A 15 4.74 10.82 0.06
N PHE A 16 4.86 9.75 0.84
CA PHE A 16 4.10 8.51 0.66
C PHE A 16 2.58 8.74 0.77
N ILE A 17 2.13 9.48 1.78
CA ILE A 17 0.71 9.78 2.00
C ILE A 17 0.16 10.70 0.89
N ALA A 18 0.95 11.65 0.40
CA ALA A 18 0.51 12.63 -0.59
C ALA A 18 0.43 12.07 -2.03
N PHE A 19 1.17 11.01 -2.34
CA PHE A 19 1.28 10.50 -3.71
C PHE A 19 -0.07 10.21 -4.40
N PRO A 20 -1.08 9.58 -3.78
CA PRO A 20 -2.36 9.36 -4.44
C PRO A 20 -3.03 10.63 -4.94
N SER A 21 -2.87 11.75 -4.24
CA SER A 21 -3.45 13.03 -4.67
C SER A 21 -2.94 13.48 -6.04
N SER A 22 -1.70 13.14 -6.39
CA SER A 22 -1.15 13.42 -7.72
C SER A 22 -1.55 12.36 -8.76
N LEU A 23 -1.68 11.10 -8.34
CA LEU A 23 -2.06 10.00 -9.23
C LEU A 23 -3.53 10.08 -9.66
N TYR A 24 -4.40 10.52 -8.76
CA TYR A 24 -5.85 10.60 -8.97
C TYR A 24 -6.35 12.02 -9.24
N GLN A 25 -5.47 13.00 -9.52
CA GLN A 25 -5.84 14.41 -9.69
C GLN A 25 -6.93 14.66 -10.73
N ASP A 26 -6.99 13.82 -11.78
CA ASP A 26 -7.96 13.92 -12.87
C ASP A 26 -9.15 12.96 -12.73
N ASP A 27 -9.23 12.24 -11.58
CA ASP A 27 -10.28 11.26 -11.31
C ASP A 27 -11.38 11.90 -10.45
N LEU A 28 -12.51 12.21 -11.08
CA LEU A 28 -13.65 12.88 -10.43
C LEU A 28 -14.36 12.01 -9.37
N ASN A 29 -14.13 10.71 -9.40
CA ASN A 29 -14.75 9.77 -8.47
C ASN A 29 -13.84 9.45 -7.28
N TRP A 30 -12.55 9.81 -7.35
CA TRP A 30 -11.65 9.59 -6.23
C TRP A 30 -11.94 10.57 -5.08
N ILE A 31 -12.06 10.01 -3.88
CA ILE A 31 -12.25 10.79 -2.66
C ILE A 31 -10.94 10.76 -1.87
N PRO A 32 -10.24 11.90 -1.74
CA PRO A 32 -8.99 11.93 -1.00
C PRO A 32 -9.23 11.66 0.49
N PRO A 33 -8.43 10.78 1.12
CA PRO A 33 -8.48 10.61 2.57
C PRO A 33 -8.00 11.91 3.26
N LEU A 34 -8.50 12.13 4.47
CA LEU A 34 -8.02 13.25 5.28
C LEU A 34 -6.57 13.01 5.68
N PHE A 35 -5.71 13.99 5.43
CA PHE A 35 -4.29 13.92 5.76
C PHE A 35 -4.02 13.66 7.25
N VAL A 36 -4.83 14.27 8.13
CA VAL A 36 -4.74 14.07 9.59
C VAL A 36 -5.04 12.63 9.93
N GLU A 37 -6.15 12.09 9.42
CA GLU A 37 -6.56 10.70 9.64
C GLU A 37 -5.50 9.71 9.15
N ARG A 38 -4.95 9.90 7.94
CA ARG A 38 -3.93 9.01 7.40
C ARG A 38 -2.62 9.08 8.19
N ASN A 39 -2.26 10.24 8.72
CA ASN A 39 -1.12 10.39 9.61
C ASN A 39 -1.34 9.69 10.96
N GLU A 40 -2.53 9.77 11.53
CA GLU A 40 -2.88 9.06 12.76
C GLU A 40 -2.91 7.55 12.52
N HIS A 41 -3.51 7.09 11.43
CA HIS A 41 -3.53 5.69 11.03
C HIS A 41 -2.12 5.07 10.94
N LEU A 42 -1.18 5.77 10.32
CA LEU A 42 0.20 5.29 10.14
C LEU A 42 1.14 5.71 11.30
N SER A 43 0.60 6.26 12.36
CA SER A 43 1.37 6.66 13.54
C SER A 43 1.70 5.45 14.42
N ALA A 44 2.93 5.43 14.97
CA ALA A 44 3.30 4.47 16.00
C ALA A 44 2.47 4.57 17.31
N LYS A 45 1.64 5.62 17.44
CA LYS A 45 0.72 5.82 18.56
C LYS A 45 -0.68 5.22 18.32
N ASN A 46 -0.94 4.72 17.12
CA ASN A 46 -2.22 4.11 16.79
C ASN A 46 -2.36 2.75 17.50
N PRO A 47 -3.26 2.59 18.48
CA PRO A 47 -3.41 1.31 19.19
C PRO A 47 -3.90 0.17 18.28
N GLY A 48 -4.58 0.49 17.19
CA GLY A 48 -5.05 -0.49 16.21
C GLY A 48 -3.94 -1.15 15.40
N THR A 49 -2.69 -0.65 15.48
CA THR A 49 -1.54 -1.17 14.76
C THR A 49 -0.39 -1.64 15.65
N GLU A 50 -0.59 -1.73 16.98
CA GLU A 50 0.43 -2.18 17.93
C GLU A 50 0.98 -3.59 17.63
N HIS A 51 0.12 -4.46 17.07
CA HIS A 51 0.45 -5.84 16.68
C HIS A 51 0.95 -5.95 15.22
N ILE A 52 1.13 -4.83 14.53
CA ILE A 52 1.53 -4.82 13.12
C ILE A 52 2.94 -4.29 12.98
N ILE A 53 3.84 -5.11 12.43
CA ILE A 53 5.17 -4.71 11.99
C ILE A 53 5.04 -4.38 10.50
N TRP A 54 5.37 -3.17 10.10
CA TRP A 54 5.18 -2.75 8.72
C TRP A 54 6.30 -1.85 8.19
N GLN A 55 6.39 -1.78 6.88
CA GLN A 55 7.31 -0.91 6.15
C GLN A 55 6.63 -0.36 4.91
N ALA A 56 7.00 0.85 4.50
CA ALA A 56 6.54 1.49 3.28
C ALA A 56 7.70 1.82 2.34
N TRP A 57 7.40 1.86 1.05
CA TRP A 57 8.31 2.29 -0.02
C TRP A 57 7.60 3.19 -1.02
N VAL A 58 8.39 4.04 -1.65
CA VAL A 58 7.99 4.79 -2.85
C VAL A 58 8.90 4.41 -4.02
N ALA A 59 8.31 4.31 -5.21
CA ALA A 59 9.05 4.19 -6.45
C ALA A 59 9.24 5.57 -7.08
N LYS A 60 10.45 5.89 -7.51
CA LYS A 60 10.78 7.13 -8.22
C LYS A 60 11.30 6.84 -9.63
N LYS A 61 10.83 7.62 -10.60
CA LYS A 61 11.31 7.63 -11.99
C LYS A 61 11.62 9.07 -12.39
N ALA A 62 12.84 9.32 -12.84
CA ALA A 62 13.31 10.67 -13.16
C ALA A 62 13.07 11.71 -12.01
N GLY A 63 13.29 11.31 -10.77
CA GLY A 63 13.14 12.15 -9.57
C GLY A 63 11.71 12.38 -9.09
N ARG A 64 10.70 11.84 -9.79
CA ARG A 64 9.28 11.94 -9.40
C ARG A 64 8.80 10.65 -8.80
N VAL A 65 7.95 10.73 -7.77
CA VAL A 65 7.26 9.56 -7.22
C VAL A 65 6.24 9.08 -8.27
N VAL A 66 6.29 7.79 -8.57
CA VAL A 66 5.45 7.12 -9.57
C VAL A 66 4.70 5.91 -9.02
N GLY A 67 4.97 5.53 -7.76
CA GLY A 67 4.26 4.46 -7.08
C GLY A 67 4.62 4.38 -5.60
N ARG A 68 3.79 3.65 -4.86
CA ARG A 68 3.98 3.36 -3.44
C ARG A 68 3.43 1.98 -3.08
N ILE A 69 3.93 1.39 -2.01
CA ILE A 69 3.44 0.13 -1.44
C ILE A 69 3.77 0.07 0.06
N THR A 70 2.95 -0.65 0.82
CA THR A 70 3.31 -1.13 2.16
C THR A 70 3.45 -2.64 2.18
N ALA A 71 4.27 -3.16 3.09
CA ALA A 71 4.29 -4.56 3.46
C ALA A 71 4.22 -4.67 4.98
N GLN A 72 3.50 -5.67 5.48
CA GLN A 72 3.23 -5.81 6.91
C GLN A 72 3.10 -7.27 7.35
N ILE A 73 3.42 -7.47 8.63
CA ILE A 73 3.20 -8.70 9.38
C ILE A 73 2.21 -8.38 10.49
N ASP A 74 1.09 -9.09 10.51
CA ASP A 74 0.15 -9.06 11.62
C ASP A 74 0.48 -10.21 12.57
N THR A 75 1.01 -9.88 13.76
CA THR A 75 1.46 -10.89 14.74
C THR A 75 0.28 -11.66 15.32
N LEU A 76 -0.89 -11.02 15.51
CA LEU A 76 -2.09 -11.69 16.00
C LEU A 76 -2.66 -12.67 14.97
N HIS A 77 -2.58 -12.32 13.69
CA HIS A 77 -2.94 -13.24 12.61
C HIS A 77 -2.05 -14.49 12.64
N ARG A 78 -0.74 -14.30 12.73
CA ARG A 78 0.22 -15.42 12.84
C ARG A 78 0.00 -16.30 14.07
N GLU A 79 -0.23 -15.70 15.22
CA GLU A 79 -0.53 -16.46 16.46
C GLU A 79 -1.79 -17.30 16.33
N ARG A 80 -2.83 -16.73 15.72
CA ARG A 80 -4.12 -17.41 15.59
C ARG A 80 -4.14 -18.53 14.58
N TYR A 81 -3.50 -18.33 13.42
CA TYR A 81 -3.61 -19.27 12.30
C TYR A 81 -2.37 -20.12 12.10
N GLY A 82 -1.27 -19.82 12.77
CA GLY A 82 -0.01 -20.55 12.66
C GLY A 82 0.63 -20.45 11.27
N GLU A 83 0.29 -19.41 10.50
CA GLU A 83 0.72 -19.23 9.13
C GLU A 83 1.90 -18.26 9.04
N GLU A 84 2.85 -18.58 8.16
CA GLU A 84 3.96 -17.70 7.81
C GLU A 84 3.52 -16.72 6.69
N THR A 85 2.38 -16.05 6.89
CA THR A 85 1.79 -15.12 5.93
C THR A 85 2.16 -13.69 6.26
N GLY A 86 2.59 -12.96 5.24
CA GLY A 86 2.72 -11.51 5.24
C GLY A 86 1.67 -10.89 4.33
N HIS A 87 1.50 -9.58 4.45
CA HIS A 87 0.52 -8.85 3.67
C HIS A 87 1.18 -7.67 2.96
N PHE A 88 0.62 -7.27 1.82
CA PHE A 88 0.93 -5.99 1.19
C PHE A 88 -0.31 -5.10 1.18
N GLY A 89 -0.11 -3.80 1.01
CA GLY A 89 -1.21 -2.85 0.93
C GLY A 89 -0.82 -1.48 0.44
N MET A 90 -1.76 -0.55 0.47
CA MET A 90 -1.56 0.84 0.00
C MET A 90 -0.81 0.91 -1.33
N ILE A 91 -1.09 -0.06 -2.24
CA ILE A 91 -0.48 -0.10 -3.56
C ILE A 91 -1.15 0.92 -4.45
N ASP A 92 -0.38 1.89 -4.90
CA ASP A 92 -0.77 2.86 -5.92
C ASP A 92 0.41 3.09 -6.85
N ALA A 93 0.19 3.02 -8.15
CA ALA A 93 1.24 3.30 -9.13
C ALA A 93 0.67 3.74 -10.48
N ILE A 94 1.51 4.41 -11.27
CA ILE A 94 1.21 4.69 -12.67
C ILE A 94 1.10 3.38 -13.46
N ASP A 95 0.49 3.43 -14.66
CA ASP A 95 0.41 2.29 -15.57
C ASP A 95 1.79 1.95 -16.16
N ASP A 96 2.59 1.26 -15.38
CA ASP A 96 3.96 0.85 -15.73
C ASP A 96 4.32 -0.44 -14.98
N PHE A 97 4.41 -1.54 -15.72
CA PHE A 97 4.71 -2.87 -15.18
C PHE A 97 6.02 -2.89 -14.36
N ASP A 98 7.07 -2.23 -14.85
CA ASP A 98 8.36 -2.20 -14.16
C ASP A 98 8.27 -1.50 -12.80
N VAL A 99 7.35 -0.54 -12.64
CA VAL A 99 7.09 0.14 -11.35
C VAL A 99 6.44 -0.82 -10.36
N PHE A 100 5.39 -1.55 -10.79
CA PHE A 100 4.76 -2.59 -9.96
C PHE A 100 5.76 -3.68 -9.58
N ALA A 101 6.48 -4.24 -10.54
CA ALA A 101 7.47 -5.28 -10.29
C ALA A 101 8.55 -4.83 -9.29
N ALA A 102 9.06 -3.61 -9.40
CA ALA A 102 10.05 -3.08 -8.47
C ALA A 102 9.49 -2.87 -7.05
N LEU A 103 8.25 -2.39 -6.93
CA LEU A 103 7.57 -2.22 -5.64
C LEU A 103 7.32 -3.57 -4.97
N PHE A 104 6.80 -4.55 -5.71
CA PHE A 104 6.57 -5.89 -5.18
C PHE A 104 7.87 -6.57 -4.79
N ALA A 105 8.92 -6.48 -5.61
CA ALA A 105 10.23 -7.06 -5.26
C ALA A 105 10.78 -6.50 -3.93
N ALA A 106 10.59 -5.21 -3.65
CA ALA A 106 11.00 -4.61 -2.39
C ALA A 106 10.15 -5.09 -1.20
N ALA A 107 8.83 -5.19 -1.38
CA ALA A 107 7.90 -5.68 -0.37
C ALA A 107 8.15 -7.16 -0.06
N GLU A 108 8.30 -8.01 -1.07
CA GLU A 108 8.59 -9.44 -0.97
C GLU A 108 9.90 -9.71 -0.24
N ALA A 109 10.99 -9.05 -0.65
CA ALA A 109 12.29 -9.20 0.00
C ALA A 109 12.24 -8.83 1.49
N TRP A 110 11.49 -7.79 1.84
CA TRP A 110 11.31 -7.43 3.24
C TRP A 110 10.45 -8.46 3.98
N LEU A 111 9.34 -8.90 3.42
CA LEU A 111 8.46 -9.92 4.01
C LEU A 111 9.18 -11.25 4.23
N GLU A 112 10.00 -11.67 3.25
CA GLU A 112 10.86 -12.85 3.39
C GLU A 112 11.84 -12.69 4.57
N SER A 113 12.45 -11.51 4.71
CA SER A 113 13.32 -11.19 5.86
C SER A 113 12.60 -11.25 7.22
N GLN A 114 11.27 -11.06 7.22
CA GLN A 114 10.39 -11.20 8.40
C GLN A 114 9.84 -12.64 8.55
N GLY A 115 10.32 -13.59 7.76
CA GLY A 115 9.91 -14.99 7.81
C GLY A 115 8.56 -15.30 7.14
N ALA A 116 8.05 -14.42 6.30
CA ALA A 116 6.87 -14.72 5.49
C ALA A 116 7.23 -15.65 4.32
N ARG A 117 6.37 -16.62 4.05
CA ARG A 117 6.44 -17.53 2.89
C ARG A 117 5.28 -17.36 1.93
N ASN A 118 4.20 -16.81 2.42
CA ASN A 118 3.02 -16.48 1.64
C ASN A 118 2.74 -14.98 1.77
N ILE A 119 2.25 -14.38 0.69
CA ILE A 119 1.90 -12.95 0.66
C ILE A 119 0.48 -12.84 0.16
N THR A 120 -0.35 -12.09 0.89
CA THR A 120 -1.73 -11.80 0.50
C THR A 120 -2.02 -10.30 0.63
N GLY A 121 -3.02 -9.82 -0.08
CA GLY A 121 -3.42 -8.41 -0.06
C GLY A 121 -4.25 -8.05 -1.29
N PRO A 122 -4.52 -6.75 -1.48
CA PRO A 122 -4.04 -5.65 -0.65
C PRO A 122 -4.84 -5.42 0.63
N PHE A 123 -4.16 -5.07 1.72
CA PHE A 123 -4.74 -4.61 2.99
C PHE A 123 -4.05 -3.33 3.44
N SER A 124 -4.80 -2.31 3.82
CA SER A 124 -4.22 -1.07 4.37
C SER A 124 -3.86 -1.26 5.84
N LEU A 125 -2.83 -2.07 6.07
CA LEU A 125 -2.20 -2.66 7.24
C LEU A 125 -2.88 -3.95 7.74
N ASN A 126 -4.20 -4.05 7.86
CA ASN A 126 -4.89 -5.32 8.20
C ASN A 126 -6.28 -5.42 7.55
N ILE A 127 -6.91 -6.57 7.70
CA ILE A 127 -8.21 -6.89 7.11
C ILE A 127 -9.36 -5.98 7.63
N ASN A 128 -9.20 -5.35 8.79
CA ASN A 128 -10.21 -4.47 9.38
C ASN A 128 -10.11 -3.02 8.86
N GLN A 129 -9.15 -2.75 7.99
CA GLN A 129 -8.96 -1.46 7.30
C GLN A 129 -9.46 -1.57 5.84
N GLU A 130 -9.12 -0.58 5.01
CA GLU A 130 -9.37 -0.69 3.57
C GLU A 130 -8.71 -1.95 3.03
N SER A 131 -9.47 -2.84 2.41
CA SER A 131 -8.97 -4.10 1.89
C SER A 131 -9.59 -4.47 0.55
N GLY A 132 -8.85 -5.23 -0.24
CA GLY A 132 -9.26 -5.65 -1.58
C GLY A 132 -8.83 -4.70 -2.69
N LEU A 133 -9.20 -5.05 -3.89
CA LEU A 133 -8.88 -4.32 -5.12
C LEU A 133 -10.17 -3.99 -5.86
N LEU A 134 -10.31 -2.74 -6.32
CA LEU A 134 -11.41 -2.36 -7.20
C LEU A 134 -11.21 -3.01 -8.58
N ILE A 135 -12.18 -3.78 -9.03
CA ILE A 135 -12.18 -4.47 -10.33
C ILE A 135 -13.28 -3.99 -11.26
N GLU A 136 -14.35 -3.40 -10.72
CA GLU A 136 -15.48 -2.83 -11.44
C GLU A 136 -15.99 -1.58 -10.73
N GLY A 137 -16.70 -0.67 -11.44
CA GLY A 137 -17.28 0.53 -10.84
C GLY A 137 -16.30 1.71 -10.70
N PHE A 138 -15.31 1.80 -11.58
CA PHE A 138 -14.34 2.91 -11.60
C PHE A 138 -14.98 4.28 -11.86
N ASP A 139 -16.20 4.31 -12.35
CA ASP A 139 -17.01 5.49 -12.68
C ASP A 139 -17.90 5.96 -11.51
N THR A 140 -17.77 5.36 -10.35
CA THR A 140 -18.52 5.72 -9.14
C THR A 140 -17.59 6.01 -7.97
N PRO A 141 -17.94 6.96 -7.07
CA PRO A 141 -17.16 7.21 -5.87
C PRO A 141 -17.19 5.97 -4.93
N PRO A 142 -16.08 5.66 -4.25
CA PRO A 142 -16.02 4.55 -3.31
C PRO A 142 -16.91 4.82 -2.08
N CYS A 143 -17.46 3.76 -1.51
CA CYS A 143 -18.06 3.81 -0.18
C CYS A 143 -16.99 3.95 0.90
N ALA A 144 -17.40 4.35 2.11
CA ALA A 144 -16.51 4.42 3.26
C ALA A 144 -15.79 3.06 3.49
N MET A 145 -14.49 3.10 3.76
CA MET A 145 -13.64 1.92 3.97
C MET A 145 -13.44 1.02 2.74
N MET A 146 -13.92 1.43 1.57
CA MET A 146 -13.67 0.71 0.32
C MET A 146 -12.55 1.39 -0.48
N PRO A 147 -11.57 0.62 -0.98
CA PRO A 147 -10.49 1.19 -1.77
C PRO A 147 -11.00 1.67 -3.13
N HIS A 148 -10.44 2.78 -3.60
CA HIS A 148 -10.49 3.15 -5.01
C HIS A 148 -9.22 2.67 -5.70
N GLY A 149 -9.22 2.58 -7.02
CA GLY A 149 -8.07 2.09 -7.78
C GLY A 149 -8.13 2.49 -9.24
N LYS A 150 -7.08 2.15 -9.96
CA LYS A 150 -6.98 2.36 -11.40
C LYS A 150 -7.25 1.05 -12.15
N PRO A 151 -7.82 1.11 -13.36
CA PRO A 151 -8.20 -0.10 -14.13
C PRO A 151 -7.05 -1.07 -14.42
N TRP A 152 -5.82 -0.58 -14.44
CA TRP A 152 -4.63 -1.39 -14.73
C TRP A 152 -4.07 -2.17 -13.53
N TYR A 153 -4.55 -1.90 -12.28
CA TYR A 153 -3.97 -2.52 -11.07
C TYR A 153 -4.10 -4.04 -11.08
N ALA A 154 -5.28 -4.58 -11.40
CA ALA A 154 -5.49 -6.02 -11.42
C ALA A 154 -4.49 -6.73 -12.35
N ALA A 155 -4.34 -6.22 -13.58
CA ALA A 155 -3.44 -6.82 -14.55
C ALA A 155 -1.96 -6.79 -14.12
N HIS A 156 -1.53 -5.76 -13.38
CA HIS A 156 -0.15 -5.67 -12.87
C HIS A 156 0.08 -6.47 -11.58
N ILE A 157 -0.96 -6.72 -10.79
CA ILE A 157 -0.85 -7.47 -9.53
C ILE A 157 -0.90 -8.99 -9.78
N GLU A 158 -1.61 -9.43 -10.83
CA GLU A 158 -1.78 -10.86 -11.17
C GLU A 158 -0.61 -11.46 -11.97
N GLN A 159 0.40 -10.68 -12.36
CA GLN A 159 1.58 -11.13 -13.09
C GLN A 159 2.71 -11.55 -12.15
#